data_96fba9fa4f2f1991075dd655b230cb95
#
_entry.id   96fba9fa4f2f1991075dd655b230cb95
#
_cell.length_a   1.000
_cell.length_b   1.000
_cell.length_c   1.000
_cell.angle_alpha   90.00
_cell.angle_beta   90.00
_cell.angle_gamma   90.00
#
_symmetry.space_group_name_H-M   'P 1'
#
loop_
_entity.id
_entity.type
_entity.pdbx_description
1 polymer ?
#
loop_
_entity_poly.entity_id
_entity_poly.type
_entity_poly.pdbx_seq_one_letter_code
_entity_poly.pdbx_strand_id
1 'polypeptide(L)'
;RQIDTQPLSPNPETIINLSKEDFDFGLLVLKKLVECPIHISVSDNSSLEIQEDDQLKKHIFPGPHPAGLVGTHMHFISPASLTNVNWTIGYQDIIAIGKLFKSGHIDNDRIVSLAGPQVNSPSYIRTRLGASTDEITAGELTQRENRIISGSIISGREAIGSFAYLGRYHNQISVIAEPNSKDREFMNWLTPGPRKFSKMPLFLSSLFPKKVFKFKALMNGSDRPIVPIGSY
;
A
#
# COMPACT_ATOMS: atom_id res chain seq x y z
N ARG A 1 7.19 -10.64 1.13
CA ARG A 1 6.07 -10.22 0.29
C ARG A 1 6.56 -9.26 -0.78
N GLN A 2 6.37 -9.62 -2.07
CA GLN A 2 6.76 -8.81 -3.23
C GLN A 2 5.55 -8.41 -4.09
N ILE A 3 4.39 -8.41 -3.51
CA ILE A 3 3.15 -7.94 -4.13
C ILE A 3 2.44 -7.00 -3.16
N ASP A 4 1.99 -5.88 -3.65
CA ASP A 4 1.12 -4.96 -2.94
C ASP A 4 0.01 -4.50 -3.89
N THR A 5 -1.22 -4.87 -3.58
CA THR A 5 -2.40 -4.54 -4.38
C THR A 5 -3.21 -3.39 -3.78
N GLN A 6 -2.67 -2.71 -2.76
CA GLN A 6 -3.33 -1.54 -2.20
C GLN A 6 -3.29 -0.37 -3.20
N PRO A 7 -4.35 0.45 -3.24
CA PRO A 7 -4.38 1.61 -4.12
C PRO A 7 -3.18 2.53 -3.87
N LEU A 8 -2.56 3.01 -4.95
CA LEU A 8 -1.43 3.94 -4.92
C LEU A 8 -0.15 3.39 -4.27
N SER A 9 -0.07 2.09 -4.02
CA SER A 9 1.14 1.46 -3.50
C SER A 9 2.28 1.52 -4.53
N PRO A 10 3.54 1.62 -4.08
CA PRO A 10 4.68 1.55 -4.98
C PRO A 10 4.79 0.13 -5.56
N ASN A 11 5.30 0.04 -6.79
CA ASN A 11 5.60 -1.27 -7.38
C ASN A 11 6.82 -1.88 -6.68
N PRO A 12 6.66 -3.02 -5.97
CA PRO A 12 7.76 -3.66 -5.25
C PRO A 12 8.92 -4.07 -6.16
N GLU A 13 8.62 -4.51 -7.38
CA GLU A 13 9.62 -4.96 -8.33
C GLU A 13 10.56 -3.83 -8.76
N THR A 14 10.03 -2.64 -9.01
CA THR A 14 10.85 -1.46 -9.31
C THR A 14 11.85 -1.17 -8.20
N ILE A 15 11.41 -1.25 -6.94
CA ILE A 15 12.26 -0.97 -5.78
C ILE A 15 13.29 -2.09 -5.57
N ILE A 16 12.90 -3.35 -5.74
CA ILE A 16 13.83 -4.48 -5.63
C ILE A 16 14.92 -4.38 -6.70
N ASN A 17 14.56 -4.04 -7.94
CA ASN A 17 15.52 -3.92 -9.02
C ASN A 17 16.56 -2.81 -8.80
N LEU A 18 16.19 -1.74 -8.07
CA LEU A 18 17.15 -0.70 -7.66
C LEU A 18 18.22 -1.20 -6.67
N SER A 19 17.96 -2.29 -5.95
CA SER A 19 18.84 -2.86 -4.92
C SER A 19 18.84 -4.38 -4.97
N LYS A 20 18.90 -4.93 -6.19
CA LYS A 20 18.75 -6.38 -6.43
C LYS A 20 19.79 -7.20 -5.68
N GLU A 21 21.06 -6.79 -5.71
CA GLU A 21 22.14 -7.48 -5.02
C GLU A 21 21.93 -7.55 -3.50
N ASP A 22 21.45 -6.45 -2.89
CA ASP A 22 21.20 -6.39 -1.46
C ASP A 22 19.97 -7.22 -1.08
N PHE A 23 18.97 -7.24 -1.96
CA PHE A 23 17.80 -8.07 -1.80
C PHE A 23 18.15 -9.56 -1.84
N ASP A 24 18.92 -10.00 -2.85
CA ASP A 24 19.34 -11.40 -3.00
C ASP A 24 20.23 -11.83 -1.84
N PHE A 25 21.16 -10.97 -1.42
CA PHE A 25 21.99 -11.25 -0.24
C PHE A 25 21.16 -11.31 1.04
N GLY A 26 20.17 -10.43 1.21
CA GLY A 26 19.23 -10.47 2.34
C GLY A 26 18.42 -11.76 2.39
N LEU A 27 18.03 -12.32 1.23
CA LEU A 27 17.40 -13.64 1.17
C LEU A 27 18.35 -14.75 1.62
N LEU A 28 19.62 -14.71 1.21
CA LEU A 28 20.63 -15.66 1.66
C LEU A 28 20.84 -15.61 3.19
N VAL A 29 20.87 -14.40 3.75
CA VAL A 29 20.94 -14.22 5.21
C VAL A 29 19.73 -14.81 5.90
N LEU A 30 18.52 -14.54 5.41
CA LEU A 30 17.29 -15.11 5.97
C LEU A 30 17.30 -16.65 5.94
N LYS A 31 17.75 -17.26 4.86
CA LYS A 31 17.90 -18.73 4.77
C LYS A 31 18.84 -19.31 5.83
N LYS A 32 19.83 -18.52 6.27
CA LYS A 32 20.75 -18.94 7.34
C LYS A 32 20.19 -18.68 8.74
N LEU A 33 19.29 -17.71 8.89
CA LEU A 33 18.70 -17.33 10.18
C LEU A 33 17.54 -18.24 10.59
N VAL A 34 16.81 -18.83 9.61
CA VAL A 34 15.64 -19.63 9.90
C VAL A 34 15.75 -21.02 9.27
N GLU A 35 15.28 -22.03 9.98
CA GLU A 35 15.21 -23.41 9.48
C GLU A 35 13.87 -23.73 8.79
N CYS A 36 12.88 -22.86 8.95
CA CYS A 36 11.55 -23.03 8.36
C CYS A 36 11.52 -22.66 6.87
N PRO A 37 10.52 -23.16 6.12
CA PRO A 37 10.32 -22.76 4.73
C PRO A 37 10.06 -21.26 4.59
N ILE A 38 10.65 -20.63 3.56
CA ILE A 38 10.48 -19.24 3.20
C ILE A 38 9.59 -19.16 1.96
N HIS A 39 8.47 -18.48 2.09
CA HIS A 39 7.50 -18.31 1.01
C HIS A 39 7.57 -16.89 0.46
N ILE A 40 7.80 -16.76 -0.85
CA ILE A 40 7.82 -15.48 -1.56
C ILE A 40 6.56 -15.36 -2.41
N SER A 41 5.71 -14.40 -2.07
CA SER A 41 4.50 -14.11 -2.85
C SER A 41 4.79 -13.02 -3.87
N VAL A 42 4.46 -13.28 -5.13
CA VAL A 42 4.65 -12.37 -6.28
C VAL A 42 3.35 -12.19 -7.03
N SER A 43 3.27 -11.12 -7.84
CA SER A 43 2.19 -10.92 -8.82
C SER A 43 2.35 -11.88 -10.01
N ASP A 44 1.26 -12.12 -10.72
CA ASP A 44 1.22 -12.87 -12.00
C ASP A 44 2.08 -12.21 -13.09
N ASN A 45 2.21 -10.90 -13.06
CA ASN A 45 3.00 -10.12 -14.02
C ASN A 45 4.44 -9.85 -13.56
N SER A 46 4.90 -10.51 -12.50
CA SER A 46 6.25 -10.26 -11.96
C SER A 46 7.32 -10.90 -12.84
N SER A 47 8.27 -10.09 -13.30
CA SER A 47 9.47 -10.52 -14.02
C SER A 47 10.61 -10.94 -13.10
N LEU A 48 10.37 -10.96 -11.78
CA LEU A 48 11.40 -11.23 -10.79
C LEU A 48 11.82 -12.68 -10.81
N GLU A 49 13.07 -12.90 -11.20
CA GLU A 49 13.70 -14.21 -11.16
C GLU A 49 14.15 -14.52 -9.73
N ILE A 50 13.62 -15.59 -9.16
CA ILE A 50 13.99 -16.12 -7.85
C ILE A 50 14.35 -17.57 -8.05
N GLN A 51 15.56 -17.94 -7.64
CA GLN A 51 15.98 -19.35 -7.65
C GLN A 51 15.29 -20.06 -6.49
N GLU A 52 14.36 -20.93 -6.82
CA GLU A 52 13.66 -21.77 -5.85
C GLU A 52 14.54 -22.95 -5.44
N ASP A 53 14.40 -23.37 -4.19
CA ASP A 53 15.03 -24.55 -3.62
C ASP A 53 14.12 -25.18 -2.55
N ASP A 54 14.64 -26.15 -1.82
CA ASP A 54 13.88 -26.86 -0.79
C ASP A 54 13.35 -25.95 0.32
N GLN A 55 14.07 -24.88 0.64
CA GLN A 55 13.70 -23.93 1.68
C GLN A 55 12.94 -22.70 1.13
N LEU A 56 13.23 -22.27 -0.11
CA LEU A 56 12.67 -21.06 -0.72
C LEU A 56 11.67 -21.39 -1.82
N LYS A 57 10.40 -21.06 -1.61
CA LYS A 57 9.30 -21.34 -2.55
C LYS A 57 8.62 -20.06 -3.02
N LYS A 58 8.39 -19.97 -4.33
CA LYS A 58 7.68 -18.86 -4.96
C LYS A 58 6.20 -19.19 -5.12
N HIS A 59 5.33 -18.25 -4.80
CA HIS A 59 3.88 -18.36 -4.97
C HIS A 59 3.34 -17.17 -5.75
N ILE A 60 2.50 -17.44 -6.74
CA ILE A 60 1.89 -16.43 -7.59
C ILE A 60 0.48 -16.17 -7.08
N PHE A 61 0.17 -14.90 -6.81
CA PHE A 61 -1.15 -14.45 -6.40
C PHE A 61 -1.69 -13.47 -7.44
N PRO A 62 -2.53 -13.95 -8.37
CA PRO A 62 -3.14 -13.10 -9.39
C PRO A 62 -4.32 -12.32 -8.85
N GLY A 63 -4.65 -11.23 -9.53
CA GLY A 63 -5.89 -10.50 -9.30
C GLY A 63 -5.75 -9.21 -8.51
N PRO A 64 -6.89 -8.52 -8.32
CA PRO A 64 -6.95 -7.24 -7.63
C PRO A 64 -6.82 -7.42 -6.11
N HIS A 65 -6.84 -6.29 -5.39
CA HIS A 65 -6.97 -6.33 -3.94
C HIS A 65 -8.18 -7.21 -3.53
N PRO A 66 -8.03 -8.13 -2.56
CA PRO A 66 -6.98 -8.27 -1.54
C PRO A 66 -5.85 -9.27 -1.87
N ALA A 67 -5.63 -9.63 -3.14
CA ALA A 67 -4.60 -10.61 -3.52
C ALA A 67 -3.20 -10.30 -2.96
N GLY A 68 -2.86 -9.03 -2.78
CA GLY A 68 -1.58 -8.60 -2.20
C GLY A 68 -1.54 -8.50 -0.67
N LEU A 69 -2.57 -8.90 0.05
CA LEU A 69 -2.55 -8.87 1.51
C LEU A 69 -1.82 -10.09 2.10
N VAL A 70 -1.07 -9.83 3.15
CA VAL A 70 -0.36 -10.88 3.91
C VAL A 70 -1.30 -11.96 4.43
N GLY A 71 -2.46 -11.54 4.97
CA GLY A 71 -3.47 -12.47 5.47
C GLY A 71 -4.01 -13.41 4.39
N THR A 72 -4.17 -12.92 3.16
CA THR A 72 -4.55 -13.74 2.01
C THR A 72 -3.48 -14.79 1.70
N HIS A 73 -2.20 -14.37 1.66
CA HIS A 73 -1.09 -15.29 1.40
C HIS A 73 -0.99 -16.36 2.49
N MET A 74 -1.06 -15.98 3.76
CA MET A 74 -1.03 -16.91 4.88
C MET A 74 -2.17 -17.93 4.81
N HIS A 75 -3.37 -17.46 4.49
CA HIS A 75 -4.54 -18.33 4.41
C HIS A 75 -4.36 -19.46 3.39
N PHE A 76 -3.78 -19.16 2.22
CA PHE A 76 -3.62 -20.15 1.16
C PHE A 76 -2.34 -20.99 1.25
N ILE A 77 -1.27 -20.46 1.83
CA ILE A 77 0.03 -21.14 1.90
C ILE A 77 0.15 -21.95 3.18
N SER A 78 -0.09 -21.30 4.32
CA SER A 78 0.08 -21.88 5.66
C SER A 78 -0.85 -21.15 6.63
N PRO A 79 -2.09 -21.60 6.79
CA PRO A 79 -3.05 -20.95 7.68
C PRO A 79 -2.50 -20.87 9.11
N ALA A 80 -2.53 -19.66 9.68
CA ALA A 80 -2.10 -19.44 11.06
C ALA A 80 -3.07 -20.09 12.04
N SER A 81 -2.54 -20.69 13.09
CA SER A 81 -3.30 -21.31 14.18
C SER A 81 -2.56 -21.12 15.51
N LEU A 82 -3.11 -21.64 16.60
CA LEU A 82 -2.42 -21.62 17.91
C LEU A 82 -1.09 -22.39 17.91
N THR A 83 -0.95 -23.37 17.02
CA THR A 83 0.24 -24.21 16.86
C THR A 83 1.08 -23.87 15.63
N ASN A 84 0.55 -23.05 14.71
CA ASN A 84 1.23 -22.66 13.47
C ASN A 84 1.40 -21.15 13.42
N VAL A 85 2.58 -20.67 13.79
CA VAL A 85 2.92 -19.25 13.82
C VAL A 85 3.66 -18.87 12.55
N ASN A 86 3.16 -17.83 11.84
CA ASN A 86 3.78 -17.32 10.64
C ASN A 86 4.41 -15.94 10.88
N TRP A 87 5.60 -15.74 10.36
CA TRP A 87 6.29 -14.46 10.34
C TRP A 87 6.27 -13.86 8.95
N THR A 88 6.15 -12.55 8.87
CA THR A 88 6.16 -11.85 7.60
C THR A 88 7.19 -10.73 7.58
N ILE A 89 7.83 -10.57 6.43
CA ILE A 89 8.82 -9.51 6.20
C ILE A 89 8.54 -8.79 4.89
N GLY A 90 8.71 -7.48 4.88
CA GLY A 90 8.62 -6.65 3.68
C GLY A 90 9.86 -6.74 2.80
N TYR A 91 9.71 -6.51 1.50
CA TYR A 91 10.84 -6.55 0.55
C TYR A 91 11.92 -5.50 0.88
N GLN A 92 11.55 -4.31 1.35
CA GLN A 92 12.53 -3.29 1.75
C GLN A 92 13.27 -3.65 3.04
N ASP A 93 12.64 -4.42 3.93
CA ASP A 93 13.31 -4.93 5.12
C ASP A 93 14.32 -6.02 4.77
N ILE A 94 14.06 -6.84 3.74
CA ILE A 94 15.03 -7.80 3.21
C ILE A 94 16.25 -7.08 2.64
N ILE A 95 16.05 -6.00 1.87
CA ILE A 95 17.12 -5.15 1.36
C ILE A 95 17.95 -4.56 2.52
N ALA A 96 17.28 -4.05 3.55
CA ALA A 96 17.95 -3.49 4.73
C ALA A 96 18.78 -4.55 5.49
N ILE A 97 18.30 -5.79 5.60
CA ILE A 97 19.06 -6.92 6.15
C ILE A 97 20.29 -7.19 5.29
N GLY A 98 20.14 -7.25 3.97
CA GLY A 98 21.27 -7.46 3.05
C GLY A 98 22.34 -6.41 3.23
N LYS A 99 21.96 -5.14 3.26
CA LYS A 99 22.89 -4.03 3.50
C LYS A 99 23.56 -4.08 4.87
N LEU A 100 22.79 -4.40 5.91
CA LEU A 100 23.34 -4.55 7.26
C LEU A 100 24.48 -5.57 7.31
N PHE A 101 24.26 -6.76 6.76
CA PHE A 101 25.28 -7.82 6.77
C PHE A 101 26.45 -7.59 5.80
N LYS A 102 26.29 -6.73 4.79
CA LYS A 102 27.39 -6.29 3.93
C LYS A 102 28.24 -5.18 4.57
N SER A 103 27.59 -4.19 5.20
CA SER A 103 28.23 -2.95 5.64
C SER A 103 28.50 -2.88 7.15
N GLY A 104 27.80 -3.69 7.93
CA GLY A 104 27.81 -3.59 9.40
C GLY A 104 26.96 -2.42 9.95
N HIS A 105 26.27 -1.66 9.11
CA HIS A 105 25.49 -0.50 9.51
C HIS A 105 24.00 -0.70 9.22
N ILE A 106 23.16 -0.23 10.15
CA ILE A 106 21.70 -0.28 9.99
C ILE A 106 21.29 0.70 8.88
N ASP A 107 20.58 0.18 7.87
CA ASP A 107 19.97 0.98 6.82
C ASP A 107 18.52 1.33 7.19
N ASN A 108 18.26 2.62 7.38
CA ASN A 108 16.94 3.17 7.67
C ASN A 108 16.25 3.75 6.43
N ASP A 109 16.87 3.68 5.27
CA ASP A 109 16.31 4.22 4.03
C ASP A 109 15.02 3.49 3.65
N ARG A 110 14.07 4.26 3.14
CA ARG A 110 12.80 3.76 2.59
C ARG A 110 12.45 4.49 1.30
N ILE A 111 11.95 3.75 0.34
CA ILE A 111 11.32 4.31 -0.85
C ILE A 111 9.82 4.18 -0.64
N VAL A 112 9.13 5.31 -0.66
CA VAL A 112 7.69 5.39 -0.48
C VAL A 112 7.05 6.07 -1.68
N SER A 113 5.82 5.72 -2.03
CA SER A 113 5.05 6.49 -3.00
C SER A 113 4.35 7.65 -2.30
N LEU A 114 4.52 8.86 -2.83
CA LEU A 114 3.66 9.99 -2.53
C LEU A 114 2.64 10.12 -3.66
N ALA A 115 1.38 9.85 -3.36
CA ALA A 115 0.33 9.82 -4.38
C ALA A 115 -1.04 10.16 -3.80
N GLY A 116 -1.95 10.50 -4.68
CA GLY A 116 -3.33 10.85 -4.33
C GLY A 116 -3.87 11.97 -5.18
N PRO A 117 -5.18 12.18 -5.16
CA PRO A 117 -5.83 13.20 -5.99
C PRO A 117 -5.48 14.64 -5.59
N GLN A 118 -4.78 14.85 -4.49
CA GLN A 118 -4.35 16.16 -4.00
C GLN A 118 -2.82 16.36 -4.06
N VAL A 119 -2.09 15.42 -4.63
CA VAL A 119 -0.65 15.54 -4.88
C VAL A 119 -0.43 16.16 -6.26
N ASN A 120 0.39 17.22 -6.35
CA ASN A 120 0.69 17.91 -7.61
C ASN A 120 1.47 17.00 -8.58
N SER A 121 2.49 16.33 -8.08
CA SER A 121 3.37 15.45 -8.85
C SER A 121 3.57 14.11 -8.14
N PRO A 122 2.70 13.12 -8.39
CA PRO A 122 2.87 11.79 -7.80
C PRO A 122 4.23 11.19 -8.15
N SER A 123 4.98 10.74 -7.14
CA SER A 123 6.36 10.26 -7.33
C SER A 123 6.77 9.24 -6.26
N TYR A 124 7.90 8.57 -6.49
CA TYR A 124 8.59 7.80 -5.47
C TYR A 124 9.62 8.69 -4.77
N ILE A 125 9.55 8.72 -3.46
CA ILE A 125 10.43 9.53 -2.62
C ILE A 125 11.33 8.61 -1.80
N ARG A 126 12.62 8.88 -1.81
CA ARG A 126 13.57 8.25 -0.89
C ARG A 126 13.60 9.04 0.40
N THR A 127 13.30 8.37 1.50
CA THR A 127 13.22 8.94 2.84
C THR A 127 13.74 7.95 3.88
N ARG A 128 13.41 8.14 5.14
CA ARG A 128 13.80 7.28 6.27
C ARG A 128 12.58 6.73 6.99
N LEU A 129 12.78 5.63 7.70
CA LEU A 129 11.79 5.12 8.66
C LEU A 129 11.43 6.23 9.66
N GLY A 130 10.14 6.44 9.89
CA GLY A 130 9.64 7.44 10.83
C GLY A 130 9.87 8.89 10.39
N ALA A 131 10.13 9.16 9.10
CA ALA A 131 10.24 10.52 8.60
C ALA A 131 8.92 11.29 8.77
N SER A 132 9.02 12.61 8.98
CA SER A 132 7.87 13.50 9.06
C SER A 132 7.08 13.52 7.76
N THR A 133 5.79 13.24 7.83
CA THR A 133 4.90 13.31 6.67
C THR A 133 4.70 14.75 6.21
N ASP A 134 4.74 15.72 7.14
CA ASP A 134 4.60 17.14 6.83
C ASP A 134 5.80 17.65 6.02
N GLU A 135 7.02 17.23 6.38
CA GLU A 135 8.22 17.57 5.62
C GLU A 135 8.20 16.93 4.22
N ILE A 136 7.78 15.68 4.12
CA ILE A 136 7.72 14.95 2.84
C ILE A 136 6.69 15.57 1.90
N THR A 137 5.59 16.08 2.42
CA THR A 137 4.49 16.64 1.62
C THR A 137 4.61 18.15 1.40
N ALA A 138 5.58 18.81 2.01
CA ALA A 138 5.76 20.26 1.92
C ALA A 138 5.97 20.71 0.45
N GLY A 139 5.09 21.59 -0.03
CA GLY A 139 5.14 22.11 -1.41
C GLY A 139 4.57 21.17 -2.49
N GLU A 140 4.28 19.91 -2.15
CA GLU A 140 3.80 18.90 -3.10
C GLU A 140 2.27 18.81 -3.18
N LEU A 141 1.54 19.53 -2.32
CA LEU A 141 0.09 19.43 -2.19
C LEU A 141 -0.63 20.58 -2.90
N THR A 142 -1.85 20.30 -3.34
CA THR A 142 -2.76 21.35 -3.84
C THR A 142 -3.14 22.31 -2.70
N GLN A 143 -3.59 23.54 -3.06
CA GLN A 143 -3.96 24.60 -2.10
C GLN A 143 -5.27 24.33 -1.33
N ARG A 144 -5.77 23.12 -1.28
CA ARG A 144 -6.96 22.72 -0.54
C ARG A 144 -6.59 22.19 0.84
N GLU A 145 -7.56 22.15 1.76
CA GLU A 145 -7.41 21.33 2.96
C GLU A 145 -7.27 19.87 2.56
N ASN A 146 -6.22 19.25 3.04
CA ASN A 146 -5.82 17.92 2.65
C ASN A 146 -5.73 17.01 3.87
N ARG A 147 -6.20 15.77 3.70
CA ARG A 147 -5.97 14.70 4.65
C ARG A 147 -4.77 13.89 4.19
N ILE A 148 -3.69 13.96 4.96
CA ILE A 148 -2.49 13.16 4.75
C ILE A 148 -2.66 11.83 5.48
N ILE A 149 -2.42 10.74 4.79
CA ILE A 149 -2.55 9.38 5.30
C ILE A 149 -1.19 8.70 5.18
N SER A 150 -0.62 8.30 6.32
CA SER A 150 0.51 7.39 6.33
C SER A 150 0.00 5.98 6.03
N GLY A 151 0.39 5.44 4.88
CA GLY A 151 -0.12 4.19 4.34
C GLY A 151 -1.19 4.36 3.26
N SER A 152 -1.90 3.29 2.98
CA SER A 152 -2.98 3.27 1.99
C SER A 152 -4.23 3.98 2.50
N ILE A 153 -5.04 4.47 1.57
CA ILE A 153 -6.37 5.02 1.87
C ILE A 153 -7.27 4.01 2.62
N ILE A 154 -7.05 2.71 2.42
CA ILE A 154 -7.88 1.65 3.00
C ILE A 154 -7.40 1.23 4.38
N SER A 155 -6.09 1.12 4.56
CA SER A 155 -5.49 0.51 5.76
C SER A 155 -4.50 1.43 6.48
N GLY A 156 -4.30 2.63 5.96
CA GLY A 156 -3.43 3.63 6.57
C GLY A 156 -4.07 4.32 7.77
N ARG A 157 -3.31 5.21 8.39
CA ARG A 157 -3.76 6.08 9.46
C ARG A 157 -3.59 7.54 9.08
N GLU A 158 -4.46 8.39 9.55
CA GLU A 158 -4.31 9.83 9.40
C GLU A 158 -3.00 10.30 10.07
N ALA A 159 -2.25 11.10 9.34
CA ALA A 159 -0.97 11.65 9.79
C ALA A 159 -1.20 13.08 10.30
N ILE A 160 -1.53 13.22 11.58
CA ILE A 160 -1.81 14.50 12.22
C ILE A 160 -1.17 14.56 13.62
N GLY A 161 -0.67 15.72 14.00
CA GLY A 161 -0.08 15.96 15.31
C GLY A 161 1.06 14.99 15.63
N SER A 162 0.98 14.30 16.76
CA SER A 162 1.98 13.30 17.15
C SER A 162 2.06 12.07 16.24
N PHE A 163 1.10 11.88 15.35
CA PHE A 163 1.08 10.81 14.35
C PHE A 163 1.52 11.27 12.95
N ALA A 164 2.00 12.51 12.78
CA ALA A 164 2.48 13.07 11.52
C ALA A 164 3.85 12.48 11.08
N TYR A 165 3.98 11.16 11.18
CA TYR A 165 5.19 10.43 10.82
C TYR A 165 4.85 9.17 10.02
N LEU A 166 5.79 8.78 9.14
CA LEU A 166 5.67 7.56 8.36
C LEU A 166 5.64 6.33 9.27
N GLY A 167 4.59 5.53 9.16
CA GLY A 167 4.45 4.29 9.92
C GLY A 167 5.51 3.25 9.54
N ARG A 168 5.95 2.44 10.52
CA ARG A 168 7.04 1.46 10.34
C ARG A 168 6.84 0.52 9.13
N TYR A 169 5.61 0.13 8.87
CA TYR A 169 5.25 -0.82 7.80
C TYR A 169 4.60 -0.17 6.59
N HIS A 170 4.54 1.16 6.55
CA HIS A 170 3.94 1.89 5.45
C HIS A 170 4.98 2.17 4.36
N ASN A 171 4.60 1.87 3.12
CA ASN A 171 5.43 2.12 1.93
C ASN A 171 4.85 3.23 1.05
N GLN A 172 3.84 3.94 1.53
CA GLN A 172 3.17 5.00 0.79
C GLN A 172 2.62 6.09 1.72
N ILE A 173 2.48 7.28 1.16
CA ILE A 173 1.74 8.41 1.72
C ILE A 173 0.65 8.74 0.72
N SER A 174 -0.60 8.65 1.18
CA SER A 174 -1.77 8.91 0.34
C SER A 174 -2.41 10.23 0.76
N VAL A 175 -2.71 11.10 -0.20
CA VAL A 175 -3.31 12.40 0.10
C VAL A 175 -4.63 12.56 -0.61
N ILE A 176 -5.68 12.82 0.16
CA ILE A 176 -7.04 13.06 -0.32
C ILE A 176 -7.54 14.40 0.18
N ALA A 177 -8.55 14.95 -0.50
CA ALA A 177 -9.16 16.19 -0.07
C ALA A 177 -9.93 15.99 1.24
N GLU A 178 -9.74 16.88 2.20
CA GLU A 178 -10.59 16.95 3.37
C GLU A 178 -12.00 17.43 2.96
N PRO A 179 -13.07 16.79 3.43
CA PRO A 179 -14.42 17.20 3.09
C PRO A 179 -14.77 18.51 3.78
N ASN A 180 -15.03 19.54 2.99
CA ASN A 180 -15.57 20.80 3.49
C ASN A 180 -17.09 20.71 3.69
N SER A 181 -17.64 21.54 4.55
CA SER A 181 -19.09 21.64 4.76
C SER A 181 -19.87 21.93 3.46
N LYS A 182 -19.24 22.61 2.49
CA LYS A 182 -19.79 22.90 1.15
C LYS A 182 -19.83 21.68 0.23
N ASP A 183 -19.04 20.65 0.51
CA ASP A 183 -19.00 19.41 -0.28
C ASP A 183 -20.13 18.45 0.15
N ARG A 184 -20.82 18.72 1.26
CA ARG A 184 -22.00 17.98 1.71
C ARG A 184 -23.23 18.48 0.98
N GLU A 185 -23.58 17.82 -0.10
CA GLU A 185 -24.84 18.09 -0.80
C GLU A 185 -26.00 17.42 -0.05
N PHE A 186 -27.03 18.21 0.26
CA PHE A 186 -28.29 17.68 0.81
C PHE A 186 -28.88 16.68 -0.18
N MET A 187 -29.28 15.51 0.31
CA MET A 187 -29.83 14.39 -0.49
C MET A 187 -28.87 13.89 -1.60
N ASN A 188 -27.58 13.98 -1.40
CA ASN A 188 -26.56 13.57 -2.37
C ASN A 188 -26.70 12.10 -2.82
N TRP A 189 -27.32 11.25 -2.03
CA TRP A 189 -27.64 9.85 -2.36
C TRP A 189 -28.78 9.68 -3.38
N LEU A 190 -29.65 10.68 -3.54
CA LEU A 190 -30.82 10.66 -4.41
C LEU A 190 -30.54 11.21 -5.82
N THR A 191 -29.36 11.71 -6.09
CA THR A 191 -29.01 12.28 -7.38
C THR A 191 -28.69 11.23 -8.43
N PRO A 192 -28.89 11.50 -9.74
CA PRO A 192 -28.53 10.58 -10.82
C PRO A 192 -27.04 10.15 -10.81
N GLY A 193 -26.18 10.89 -10.12
CA GLY A 193 -24.81 10.54 -9.81
C GLY A 193 -23.87 10.22 -10.96
N PRO A 194 -23.79 11.07 -12.05
CA PRO A 194 -22.89 10.78 -13.16
C PRO A 194 -21.39 10.81 -12.77
N ARG A 195 -21.07 11.40 -11.61
CA ARG A 195 -19.71 11.51 -11.05
C ARG A 195 -19.52 10.70 -9.77
N LYS A 196 -20.48 9.83 -9.43
CA LYS A 196 -20.42 8.97 -8.25
C LYS A 196 -20.12 7.54 -8.67
N PHE A 197 -19.32 6.86 -7.87
CA PHE A 197 -19.07 5.44 -8.03
C PHE A 197 -19.94 4.63 -7.09
N SER A 198 -20.46 3.52 -7.59
CA SER A 198 -21.11 2.49 -6.78
C SER A 198 -20.87 1.14 -7.43
N LYS A 199 -20.62 0.13 -6.63
CA LYS A 199 -20.47 -1.25 -7.12
C LYS A 199 -21.76 -1.78 -7.74
N MET A 200 -22.90 -1.45 -7.14
CA MET A 200 -24.20 -1.73 -7.73
C MET A 200 -24.55 -0.63 -8.74
N PRO A 201 -25.25 -0.94 -9.84
CA PRO A 201 -25.58 0.02 -10.89
C PRO A 201 -26.69 1.00 -10.45
N LEU A 202 -26.46 1.71 -9.33
CA LEU A 202 -27.42 2.67 -8.77
C LEU A 202 -27.34 4.04 -9.43
N PHE A 203 -26.20 4.38 -10.05
CA PHE A 203 -25.97 5.69 -10.65
C PHE A 203 -25.75 5.60 -12.16
N LEU A 204 -26.04 6.69 -12.87
CA LEU A 204 -25.79 6.78 -14.30
C LEU A 204 -24.31 6.55 -14.68
N SER A 205 -23.41 6.75 -13.74
CA SER A 205 -21.97 6.44 -13.93
C SER A 205 -21.72 4.97 -14.25
N SER A 206 -22.59 4.07 -13.88
CA SER A 206 -22.48 2.62 -14.17
C SER A 206 -22.57 2.29 -15.66
N LEU A 207 -23.17 3.19 -16.45
CA LEU A 207 -23.21 3.07 -17.91
C LEU A 207 -21.84 3.30 -18.56
N PHE A 208 -20.87 3.82 -17.81
CA PHE A 208 -19.51 4.13 -18.27
C PHE A 208 -18.45 3.30 -17.50
N PRO A 209 -18.30 2.02 -17.79
CA PRO A 209 -17.46 1.09 -16.99
C PRO A 209 -15.97 1.45 -16.99
N LYS A 210 -15.48 2.23 -17.95
CA LYS A 210 -14.08 2.70 -18.02
C LYS A 210 -13.83 4.01 -17.26
N LYS A 211 -14.85 4.57 -16.60
CA LYS A 211 -14.72 5.85 -15.91
C LYS A 211 -13.90 5.69 -14.62
N VAL A 212 -12.87 6.50 -14.47
CA VAL A 212 -12.04 6.57 -13.28
C VAL A 212 -12.59 7.62 -12.30
N PHE A 213 -12.62 7.28 -11.02
CA PHE A 213 -13.13 8.14 -9.96
C PHE A 213 -12.00 8.51 -9.00
N LYS A 214 -11.94 9.78 -8.59
CA LYS A 214 -10.99 10.23 -7.57
C LYS A 214 -11.44 9.73 -6.19
N PHE A 215 -10.50 9.27 -5.39
CA PHE A 215 -10.76 8.97 -3.98
C PHE A 215 -11.20 10.24 -3.23
N LYS A 216 -12.22 10.10 -2.41
CA LYS A 216 -12.78 11.19 -1.58
C LYS A 216 -13.05 10.68 -0.18
N ALA A 217 -12.85 11.55 0.82
CA ALA A 217 -13.20 11.29 2.22
C ALA A 217 -14.65 11.71 2.56
N LEU A 218 -15.49 11.98 1.55
CA LEU A 218 -16.85 12.43 1.77
C LEU A 218 -17.74 11.33 2.32
N MET A 219 -18.34 11.60 3.47
CA MET A 219 -19.47 10.84 3.99
C MET A 219 -20.77 11.54 3.59
N ASN A 220 -21.57 10.87 2.76
CA ASN A 220 -22.86 11.38 2.31
C ASN A 220 -23.94 10.99 3.33
N GLY A 221 -24.39 11.92 4.14
CA GLY A 221 -25.43 11.71 5.16
C GLY A 221 -24.94 11.84 6.60
N SER A 222 -25.47 11.03 7.52
CA SER A 222 -25.07 11.02 8.92
C SER A 222 -23.73 10.31 9.13
N ASP A 223 -23.18 10.39 10.33
CA ASP A 223 -21.92 9.73 10.71
C ASP A 223 -21.98 8.19 10.60
N ARG A 224 -23.15 7.63 10.34
CA ARG A 224 -23.40 6.19 10.18
C ARG A 224 -24.04 5.78 8.83
N PRO A 225 -23.85 6.48 7.70
CA PRO A 225 -24.45 6.04 6.45
C PRO A 225 -23.69 4.80 5.95
N ILE A 226 -24.42 3.74 5.68
CA ILE A 226 -23.90 2.63 4.89
C ILE A 226 -24.06 3.05 3.42
N VAL A 227 -22.97 3.43 2.80
CA VAL A 227 -22.93 3.82 1.39
C VAL A 227 -22.15 2.77 0.62
N PRO A 228 -22.68 2.23 -0.50
CA PRO A 228 -21.91 1.34 -1.36
C PRO A 228 -20.81 2.16 -2.05
N ILE A 229 -19.58 2.03 -1.55
CA ILE A 229 -18.41 2.76 -2.08
C ILE A 229 -17.76 2.01 -3.23
N GLY A 230 -18.15 0.81 -3.48
CA GLY A 230 -17.61 -0.03 -4.53
C GLY A 230 -16.30 -0.72 -4.13
N SER A 231 -15.90 -1.65 -4.97
CA SER A 231 -14.56 -2.24 -4.98
C SER A 231 -13.78 -1.67 -6.15
N TYR A 232 -12.50 -1.54 -6.00
CA TYR A 232 -11.53 -1.21 -7.03
C TYR A 232 -10.88 -2.48 -7.54
#